data_426a75f5865f013361f1637e63f5376c
#
_entry.id   426a75f5865f013361f1637e63f5376c
#
_cell.length_a   1.000
_cell.length_b   1.000
_cell.length_c   1.000
_cell.angle_alpha   90.00
_cell.angle_beta   90.00
_cell.angle_gamma   90.00
#
_symmetry.space_group_name_H-M   'P 1'
#
loop_
_entity.id
_entity.type
_entity.pdbx_description
1 polymer ?
#
loop_
_entity_poly.entity_id
_entity_poly.type
_entity_poly.pdbx_seq_one_letter_code
_entity_poly.pdbx_strand_id
1 'polypeptide(L)'
;MILRFESDGLELVGRLSKPEKIAKGHETGLILCHGFPSLSKGDHDIAKSYYDLADLISEQLGWTVFAITFRGCGSSQGNFSLQGWLNDIISATNYLVQEQQIDSVYAAGFGTGGAMAINAASKCKTLAGVAAVSPPSDFNDWIAEPEDLLNYAR
;
A
#
# COMPACT_ATOMS: atom_id res chain seq x y z
N MET A 1 7.52 -10.54 -7.61
CA MET A 1 8.94 -10.23 -7.29
C MET A 1 8.98 -9.27 -6.11
N ILE A 2 9.78 -9.55 -5.08
CA ILE A 2 10.00 -8.60 -3.99
C ILE A 2 11.01 -7.56 -4.45
N LEU A 3 10.71 -6.29 -4.20
CA LEU A 3 11.59 -5.18 -4.55
C LEU A 3 11.61 -4.12 -3.45
N ARG A 4 12.54 -3.19 -3.58
CA ARG A 4 12.70 -2.03 -2.71
C ARG A 4 12.46 -0.77 -3.50
N PHE A 5 11.85 0.22 -2.88
CA PHE A 5 11.61 1.54 -3.45
C PHE A 5 11.82 2.62 -2.40
N GLU A 6 12.06 3.83 -2.83
CA GLU A 6 12.33 4.97 -1.94
C GLU A 6 11.06 5.78 -1.65
N SER A 7 10.88 6.17 -0.39
CA SER A 7 9.88 7.13 0.05
C SER A 7 10.45 8.01 1.15
N ASP A 8 10.56 9.32 0.94
CA ASP A 8 11.11 10.31 1.88
C ASP A 8 12.53 9.94 2.40
N GLY A 9 13.39 9.40 1.55
CA GLY A 9 14.73 8.93 1.93
C GLY A 9 14.76 7.62 2.73
N LEU A 10 13.62 6.93 2.85
CA LEU A 10 13.51 5.60 3.47
C LEU A 10 13.42 4.53 2.39
N GLU A 11 14.06 3.40 2.63
CA GLU A 11 13.93 2.22 1.80
C GLU A 11 12.75 1.38 2.28
N LEU A 12 11.75 1.24 1.43
CA LEU A 12 10.54 0.45 1.70
C LEU A 12 10.52 -0.80 0.83
N VAL A 13 9.78 -1.81 1.29
CA VAL A 13 9.67 -3.12 0.63
C VAL A 13 8.26 -3.28 0.06
N GLY A 14 8.17 -3.92 -1.08
CA GLY A 14 6.88 -4.32 -1.66
C GLY A 14 7.02 -5.49 -2.60
N ARG A 15 5.89 -6.11 -2.93
CA ARG A 15 5.79 -7.14 -3.96
C ARG A 15 5.19 -6.55 -5.22
N LEU A 16 5.96 -6.60 -6.31
CA LEU A 16 5.47 -6.30 -7.64
C LEU A 16 5.07 -7.61 -8.32
N SER A 17 3.81 -7.73 -8.67
CA SER A 17 3.22 -8.84 -9.41
C SER A 17 2.85 -8.36 -10.81
N LYS A 18 3.41 -9.02 -11.83
CA LYS A 18 3.13 -8.72 -13.23
C LYS A 18 2.33 -9.86 -13.83
N PRO A 19 1.29 -9.57 -14.62
CA PRO A 19 0.52 -10.62 -15.27
C PRO A 19 1.33 -11.30 -16.38
N GLU A 20 1.07 -12.58 -16.61
CA GLU A 20 1.65 -13.28 -17.78
C GLU A 20 1.15 -12.71 -19.11
N LYS A 21 -0.11 -12.21 -19.10
CA LYS A 21 -0.73 -11.58 -20.26
C LYS A 21 -1.27 -10.22 -19.85
N ILE A 22 -0.71 -9.17 -20.44
CA ILE A 22 -1.21 -7.81 -20.24
C ILE A 22 -2.59 -7.69 -20.89
N ALA A 23 -3.55 -7.08 -20.17
CA ALA A 23 -4.85 -6.76 -20.74
C ALA A 23 -4.66 -5.84 -21.95
N LYS A 24 -5.36 -6.14 -23.06
CA LYS A 24 -5.24 -5.35 -24.29
C LYS A 24 -5.64 -3.90 -24.05
N GLY A 25 -4.75 -2.99 -24.38
CA GLY A 25 -5.02 -1.55 -24.33
C GLY A 25 -3.92 -0.79 -23.59
N HIS A 26 -4.21 -0.27 -22.42
CA HIS A 26 -3.28 0.48 -21.60
C HIS A 26 -2.76 -0.37 -20.44
N GLU A 27 -1.50 -0.20 -20.08
CA GLU A 27 -0.94 -0.83 -18.90
C GLU A 27 -1.54 -0.21 -17.65
N THR A 28 -2.30 -1.02 -16.91
CA THR A 28 -2.96 -0.60 -15.67
C THR A 28 -2.20 -1.13 -14.47
N GLY A 29 -1.97 -0.24 -13.50
CA GLY A 29 -1.33 -0.53 -12.23
C GLY A 29 -2.29 -0.41 -11.05
N LEU A 30 -2.04 -1.20 -10.02
CA LEU A 30 -2.74 -1.14 -8.75
C LEU A 30 -1.73 -1.09 -7.60
N ILE A 31 -1.82 -0.07 -6.76
CA ILE A 31 -1.15 -0.05 -5.45
C ILE A 31 -2.08 -0.74 -4.46
N LEU A 32 -1.61 -1.80 -3.82
CA LEU A 32 -2.35 -2.52 -2.78
C LEU A 32 -1.82 -2.13 -1.41
N CYS A 33 -2.69 -1.54 -0.59
CA CYS A 33 -2.39 -0.92 0.69
C CYS A 33 -2.97 -1.75 1.83
N HIS A 34 -2.11 -2.31 2.69
CA HIS A 34 -2.57 -3.05 3.87
C HIS A 34 -3.17 -2.13 4.94
N GLY A 35 -4.00 -2.70 5.82
CA GLY A 35 -4.49 -2.04 7.01
C GLY A 35 -3.43 -1.96 8.10
N PHE A 36 -3.82 -1.38 9.25
CA PHE A 36 -2.94 -1.34 10.42
C PHE A 36 -2.74 -2.76 10.98
N PRO A 37 -1.50 -3.17 11.28
CA PRO A 37 -1.23 -4.49 11.86
C PRO A 37 -1.94 -4.65 13.20
N SER A 38 -2.64 -5.78 13.39
CA SER A 38 -3.28 -6.10 14.67
C SER A 38 -2.47 -7.14 15.42
N LEU A 39 -1.91 -6.78 16.56
CA LEU A 39 -1.17 -7.70 17.44
C LEU A 39 -2.03 -8.87 17.94
N SER A 40 -3.35 -8.68 18.06
CA SER A 40 -4.26 -9.69 18.59
C SER A 40 -4.43 -10.93 17.71
N LYS A 41 -3.98 -10.86 16.45
CA LYS A 41 -4.10 -11.97 15.47
C LYS A 41 -2.80 -12.69 15.21
N GLY A 42 -1.73 -12.37 15.91
CA GLY A 42 -0.42 -13.00 15.68
C GLY A 42 0.15 -12.77 14.27
N ASP A 43 -0.33 -11.74 13.60
CA ASP A 43 -0.04 -11.49 12.20
C ASP A 43 1.28 -10.73 12.06
N HIS A 44 2.38 -11.43 12.39
CA HIS A 44 3.72 -10.95 12.05
C HIS A 44 3.96 -10.89 10.54
N ASP A 45 3.01 -11.37 9.72
CA ASP A 45 3.18 -11.51 8.27
C ASP A 45 2.00 -10.92 7.50
N ILE A 46 1.55 -9.72 7.89
CA ILE A 46 0.51 -8.99 7.16
C ILE A 46 0.92 -8.82 5.68
N ALA A 47 2.21 -8.66 5.43
CA ALA A 47 2.74 -8.52 4.08
C ALA A 47 2.44 -9.75 3.21
N LYS A 48 2.53 -10.97 3.73
CA LYS A 48 2.36 -12.19 2.95
C LYS A 48 0.95 -12.31 2.38
N SER A 49 -0.09 -12.10 3.18
CA SER A 49 -1.49 -12.17 2.72
C SER A 49 -1.76 -11.17 1.58
N TYR A 50 -1.17 -9.96 1.66
CA TYR A 50 -1.30 -8.96 0.62
C TYR A 50 -0.48 -9.28 -0.63
N TYR A 51 0.65 -9.97 -0.47
CA TYR A 51 1.45 -10.43 -1.59
C TYR A 51 0.74 -11.52 -2.39
N ASP A 52 0.11 -12.50 -1.71
CA ASP A 52 -0.68 -13.53 -2.36
C ASP A 52 -1.91 -12.93 -3.06
N LEU A 53 -2.55 -11.94 -2.43
CA LEU A 53 -3.65 -11.19 -3.06
C LEU A 53 -3.19 -10.40 -4.28
N ALA A 54 -2.00 -9.79 -4.25
CA ALA A 54 -1.45 -9.07 -5.39
C ALA A 54 -1.19 -10.00 -6.58
N ASP A 55 -0.68 -11.21 -6.33
CA ASP A 55 -0.49 -12.21 -7.38
C ASP A 55 -1.84 -12.62 -8.00
N LEU A 56 -2.83 -12.91 -7.16
CA LEU A 56 -4.17 -13.30 -7.60
C LEU A 56 -4.84 -12.21 -8.45
N ILE A 57 -4.81 -10.95 -7.99
CA ILE A 57 -5.39 -9.81 -8.72
C ILE A 57 -4.67 -9.63 -10.06
N SER A 58 -3.33 -9.71 -10.06
CA SER A 58 -2.52 -9.57 -11.26
C SER A 58 -2.89 -10.62 -12.31
N GLU A 59 -3.02 -11.88 -11.93
CA GLU A 59 -3.40 -12.98 -12.82
C GLU A 59 -4.81 -12.83 -13.38
N GLN A 60 -5.78 -12.43 -12.51
CA GLN A 60 -7.18 -12.35 -12.91
C GLN A 60 -7.54 -11.13 -13.75
N LEU A 61 -6.95 -9.97 -13.44
CA LEU A 61 -7.28 -8.72 -14.12
C LEU A 61 -6.30 -8.37 -15.25
N GLY A 62 -5.14 -9.01 -15.31
CA GLY A 62 -4.08 -8.66 -16.26
C GLY A 62 -3.44 -7.31 -15.94
N TRP A 63 -3.41 -6.91 -14.66
CA TRP A 63 -2.86 -5.66 -14.17
C TRP A 63 -1.53 -5.87 -13.48
N THR A 64 -0.65 -4.87 -13.51
CA THR A 64 0.55 -4.84 -12.67
C THR A 64 0.15 -4.40 -11.26
N VAL A 65 0.36 -5.26 -10.26
CA VAL A 65 -0.05 -4.99 -8.87
C VAL A 65 1.18 -4.82 -8.00
N PHE A 66 1.24 -3.72 -7.26
CA PHE A 66 2.30 -3.41 -6.32
C PHE A 66 1.75 -3.38 -4.89
N ALA A 67 1.88 -4.48 -4.17
CA ALA A 67 1.55 -4.55 -2.75
C ALA A 67 2.71 -3.98 -1.95
N ILE A 68 2.49 -2.80 -1.35
CA ILE A 68 3.52 -2.11 -0.56
C ILE A 68 3.43 -2.51 0.91
N THR A 69 4.57 -2.57 1.57
CA THR A 69 4.68 -2.65 3.03
C THR A 69 5.05 -1.26 3.52
N PHE A 70 4.13 -0.63 4.23
CA PHE A 70 4.31 0.75 4.71
C PHE A 70 5.49 0.90 5.67
N ARG A 71 6.02 2.14 5.76
CA ARG A 71 7.06 2.48 6.75
C ARG A 71 6.65 2.06 8.16
N GLY A 72 7.61 1.57 8.92
CA GLY A 72 7.38 1.04 10.27
C GLY A 72 6.73 -0.35 10.31
N CYS A 73 6.53 -1.00 9.15
CA CYS A 73 5.96 -2.34 9.06
C CYS A 73 6.93 -3.31 8.38
N GLY A 74 6.94 -4.55 8.82
CA GLY A 74 7.74 -5.63 8.24
C GLY A 74 9.21 -5.26 8.08
N SER A 75 9.73 -5.36 6.85
CA SER A 75 11.11 -5.03 6.51
C SER A 75 11.30 -3.60 5.94
N SER A 76 10.24 -2.80 5.90
CA SER A 76 10.32 -1.40 5.50
C SER A 76 10.92 -0.55 6.61
N GLN A 77 11.78 0.39 6.23
CA GLN A 77 12.43 1.31 7.17
C GLN A 77 11.44 2.33 7.76
N GLY A 78 11.92 3.08 8.75
CA GLY A 78 11.21 4.20 9.37
C GLY A 78 10.26 3.79 10.47
N ASN A 79 9.47 4.77 10.91
CA ASN A 79 8.46 4.61 11.96
C ASN A 79 7.08 4.91 11.39
N PHE A 80 6.06 4.33 12.02
CA PHE A 80 4.68 4.61 11.67
C PHE A 80 4.35 6.11 11.78
N SER A 81 3.71 6.64 10.73
CA SER A 81 2.96 7.89 10.79
C SER A 81 1.92 7.92 9.67
N LEU A 82 0.76 8.51 9.93
CA LEU A 82 -0.31 8.63 8.92
C LEU A 82 0.16 9.44 7.70
N GLN A 83 0.87 10.54 7.94
CA GLN A 83 1.45 11.34 6.85
C GLN A 83 2.50 10.55 6.07
N GLY A 84 3.30 9.74 6.76
CA GLY A 84 4.27 8.87 6.13
C GLY A 84 3.62 7.82 5.23
N TRP A 85 2.59 7.16 5.69
CA TRP A 85 1.85 6.19 4.88
C TRP A 85 1.21 6.80 3.64
N LEU A 86 0.71 8.05 3.76
CA LEU A 86 0.23 8.80 2.61
C LEU A 86 1.35 9.04 1.59
N ASN A 87 2.53 9.47 2.06
CA ASN A 87 3.69 9.70 1.20
C ASN A 87 4.17 8.39 0.54
N ASP A 88 4.10 7.26 1.26
CA ASP A 88 4.47 5.95 0.74
C ASP A 88 3.59 5.54 -0.44
N ILE A 89 2.29 5.80 -0.38
CA ILE A 89 1.36 5.55 -1.50
C ILE A 89 1.73 6.43 -2.71
N ILE A 90 2.01 7.70 -2.48
CA ILE A 90 2.39 8.63 -3.55
C ILE A 90 3.72 8.19 -4.20
N SER A 91 4.71 7.81 -3.39
CA SER A 91 5.99 7.31 -3.89
C SER A 91 5.86 6.01 -4.67
N ALA A 92 5.04 5.07 -4.18
CA ALA A 92 4.74 3.83 -4.91
C ALA A 92 4.00 4.08 -6.23
N THR A 93 3.09 5.06 -6.25
CA THR A 93 2.39 5.48 -7.47
C THR A 93 3.39 6.02 -8.50
N ASN A 94 4.27 6.92 -8.07
CA ASN A 94 5.32 7.47 -8.93
C ASN A 94 6.26 6.38 -9.45
N TYR A 95 6.61 5.40 -8.61
CA TYR A 95 7.42 4.25 -9.00
C TYR A 95 6.75 3.45 -10.13
N LEU A 96 5.46 3.16 -10.04
CA LEU A 96 4.75 2.46 -11.12
C LEU A 96 4.73 3.27 -12.42
N VAL A 97 4.47 4.58 -12.34
CA VAL A 97 4.42 5.43 -13.53
C VAL A 97 5.80 5.57 -14.18
N GLN A 98 6.83 5.85 -13.39
CA GLN A 98 8.15 6.23 -13.92
C GLN A 98 9.03 5.01 -14.23
N GLU A 99 9.08 4.04 -13.33
CA GLU A 99 10.00 2.90 -13.45
C GLU A 99 9.34 1.70 -14.14
N GLN A 100 8.03 1.56 -14.04
CA GLN A 100 7.29 0.48 -14.66
C GLN A 100 6.52 0.92 -15.91
N GLN A 101 6.51 2.23 -16.22
CA GLN A 101 5.86 2.82 -17.40
C GLN A 101 4.35 2.54 -17.47
N ILE A 102 3.70 2.49 -16.31
CA ILE A 102 2.26 2.24 -16.21
C ILE A 102 1.47 3.51 -16.56
N ASP A 103 0.51 3.40 -17.47
CA ASP A 103 -0.29 4.53 -17.97
C ASP A 103 -1.32 5.03 -16.96
N SER A 104 -1.97 4.11 -16.24
CA SER A 104 -3.03 4.41 -15.28
C SER A 104 -2.84 3.62 -13.99
N VAL A 105 -2.73 4.31 -12.87
CA VAL A 105 -2.53 3.71 -11.55
C VAL A 105 -3.76 3.95 -10.67
N TYR A 106 -4.25 2.87 -10.07
CA TYR A 106 -5.29 2.87 -9.05
C TYR A 106 -4.70 2.50 -7.69
N ALA A 107 -5.39 2.81 -6.60
CA ALA A 107 -5.04 2.32 -5.28
C ALA A 107 -6.21 1.55 -4.67
N ALA A 108 -5.93 0.41 -4.05
CA ALA A 108 -6.89 -0.31 -3.21
C ALA A 108 -6.33 -0.45 -1.81
N GLY A 109 -7.14 -0.13 -0.79
CA GLY A 109 -6.69 -0.17 0.59
C GLY A 109 -7.74 -0.69 1.54
N PHE A 110 -7.27 -1.29 2.63
CA PHE A 110 -8.08 -1.88 3.69
C PHE A 110 -7.88 -1.11 4.99
N GLY A 111 -8.95 -0.84 5.72
CA GLY A 111 -8.90 -0.11 6.98
C GLY A 111 -8.13 1.20 6.85
N THR A 112 -7.10 1.39 7.67
CA THR A 112 -6.22 2.57 7.65
C THR A 112 -5.56 2.78 6.28
N GLY A 113 -5.10 1.71 5.61
CA GLY A 113 -4.56 1.80 4.26
C GLY A 113 -5.59 2.33 3.26
N GLY A 114 -6.86 1.98 3.42
CA GLY A 114 -7.96 2.51 2.63
C GLY A 114 -8.18 4.02 2.85
N ALA A 115 -8.17 4.47 4.11
CA ALA A 115 -8.27 5.89 4.45
C ALA A 115 -7.09 6.69 3.88
N MET A 116 -5.87 6.14 3.96
CA MET A 116 -4.69 6.79 3.38
C MET A 116 -4.74 6.82 1.84
N ALA A 117 -5.27 5.78 1.20
CA ALA A 117 -5.45 5.76 -0.26
C ALA A 117 -6.43 6.85 -0.73
N ILE A 118 -7.55 7.07 -0.01
CA ILE A 118 -8.49 8.16 -0.29
C ILE A 118 -7.77 9.52 -0.16
N ASN A 119 -7.00 9.71 0.91
CA ASN A 119 -6.23 10.95 1.11
C ASN A 119 -5.17 11.14 0.03
N ALA A 120 -4.47 10.08 -0.37
CA ALA A 120 -3.48 10.14 -1.45
C ALA A 120 -4.10 10.57 -2.78
N ALA A 121 -5.29 10.09 -3.13
CA ALA A 121 -5.99 10.46 -4.35
C ALA A 121 -6.33 11.97 -4.41
N SER A 122 -6.55 12.60 -3.26
CA SER A 122 -6.77 14.05 -3.21
C SER A 122 -5.51 14.88 -3.52
N LYS A 123 -4.33 14.29 -3.38
CA LYS A 123 -3.03 14.98 -3.52
C LYS A 123 -2.22 14.48 -4.73
N CYS A 124 -2.48 13.28 -5.21
CA CYS A 124 -1.75 12.64 -6.29
C CYS A 124 -2.61 12.54 -7.55
N LYS A 125 -2.40 13.46 -8.50
CA LYS A 125 -3.17 13.52 -9.75
C LYS A 125 -2.92 12.33 -10.68
N THR A 126 -1.88 11.57 -10.45
CA THR A 126 -1.54 10.36 -11.22
C THR A 126 -2.34 9.14 -10.75
N LEU A 127 -3.01 9.20 -9.59
CA LEU A 127 -3.98 8.19 -9.19
C LEU A 127 -5.30 8.39 -9.92
N ALA A 128 -5.67 7.40 -10.75
CA ALA A 128 -6.88 7.42 -11.55
C ALA A 128 -8.15 7.10 -10.73
N GLY A 129 -8.01 6.38 -9.61
CA GLY A 129 -9.12 6.05 -8.73
C GLY A 129 -8.71 5.24 -7.51
N VAL A 130 -9.63 5.10 -6.57
CA VAL A 130 -9.41 4.40 -5.29
C VAL A 130 -10.55 3.45 -4.97
N ALA A 131 -10.21 2.27 -4.46
CA ALA A 131 -11.12 1.35 -3.78
C ALA A 131 -10.72 1.26 -2.31
N ALA A 132 -11.62 1.61 -1.40
CA ALA A 132 -11.37 1.51 0.03
C ALA A 132 -12.34 0.53 0.70
N VAL A 133 -11.80 -0.44 1.42
CA VAL A 133 -12.56 -1.46 2.13
C VAL A 133 -12.53 -1.16 3.61
N SER A 134 -13.70 -0.87 4.19
CA SER A 134 -13.87 -0.54 5.61
C SER A 134 -12.88 0.50 6.14
N PRO A 135 -12.70 1.64 5.45
CA PRO A 135 -11.83 2.69 5.95
C PRO A 135 -12.45 3.31 7.21
N PRO A 136 -11.66 3.66 8.24
CA PRO A 136 -12.17 4.45 9.36
C PRO A 136 -12.59 5.84 8.88
N SER A 137 -13.69 6.37 9.43
CA SER A 137 -14.18 7.72 9.11
C SER A 137 -13.29 8.82 9.72
N ASP A 138 -12.70 8.52 10.85
CA ASP A 138 -11.75 9.37 11.56
C ASP A 138 -10.82 8.50 12.44
N PHE A 139 -9.87 9.15 13.09
CA PHE A 139 -8.89 8.48 13.95
C PHE A 139 -9.03 8.87 15.42
N ASN A 140 -10.14 9.51 15.82
CA ASN A 140 -10.32 10.02 17.19
C ASN A 140 -10.38 8.89 18.23
N ASP A 141 -11.03 7.75 17.86
CA ASP A 141 -11.15 6.58 18.73
C ASP A 141 -10.02 5.57 18.53
N TRP A 142 -9.05 5.90 17.67
CA TRP A 142 -8.01 4.94 17.28
C TRP A 142 -6.90 4.79 18.30
N ILE A 143 -6.75 5.79 19.16
CA ILE A 143 -5.75 5.85 20.21
C ILE A 143 -6.50 5.87 21.54
N ALA A 144 -6.95 4.69 21.97
CA ALA A 144 -7.53 4.58 23.30
C ALA A 144 -6.47 4.87 24.39
N GLU A 145 -5.21 4.42 24.16
CA GLU A 145 -4.09 4.67 25.07
C GLU A 145 -2.79 4.87 24.29
N PRO A 146 -1.99 5.94 24.60
CA PRO A 146 -0.70 6.19 23.96
C PRO A 146 0.31 5.04 24.13
N GLU A 147 0.18 4.24 25.18
CA GLU A 147 1.04 3.08 25.45
C GLU A 147 0.84 1.97 24.41
N ASP A 148 -0.34 1.83 23.87
CA ASP A 148 -0.62 0.83 22.82
C ASP A 148 0.14 1.17 21.54
N LEU A 149 0.29 2.43 21.16
CA LEU A 149 1.12 2.86 20.02
C LEU A 149 2.60 2.54 20.21
N LEU A 150 3.12 2.68 21.43
CA LEU A 150 4.52 2.37 21.72
C LEU A 150 4.79 0.86 21.66
N ASN A 151 3.79 0.04 21.93
CA ASN A 151 3.88 -1.41 21.79
C ASN A 151 3.83 -1.86 20.32
N TYR A 152 3.23 -1.06 19.42
CA TYR A 152 3.22 -1.30 17.98
C TYR A 152 4.50 -0.80 17.27
N ALA A 153 5.25 0.11 17.91
CA ALA A 153 6.47 0.71 17.33
C ALA A 153 7.76 -0.05 17.72
N ARG A 154 7.64 -1.14 18.45
CA ARG A 154 8.76 -2.05 18.85
C ARG A 154 8.65 -3.37 18.13
#